data_d201f0c19b129184cfd535ef0e600906
#
_entry.id   d201f0c19b129184cfd535ef0e600906
#
_cell.length_a   1.000
_cell.length_b   1.000
_cell.length_c   1.000
_cell.angle_alpha   90.00
_cell.angle_beta   90.00
_cell.angle_gamma   90.00
#
_symmetry.space_group_name_H-M   'P 1'
#
loop_
_entity.id
_entity.type
_entity.pdbx_description
1 polymer ?
#
loop_
_entity_poly.entity_id
_entity_poly.type
_entity_poly.pdbx_seq_one_letter_code
_entity_poly.pdbx_strand_id
1 'polypeptide(L)'
;MSLIWLAGHGLTHSETTIDYPRAERLVKGNPKRLTQSLYEHPNMNCGIWQCEVGAWDIQFADNKQEFFQLIEGSVRLHDKNTSSFVEIKAGEAGIIPPSFIGTFEVIEAVKKYFVVVEV
;
A
#
# COMPACT_ATOMS: atom_id res chain seq x y z
N MET A 1 -21.07 -20.48 -0.67
CA MET A 1 -20.05 -19.45 -0.90
C MET A 1 -18.70 -19.95 -0.42
N SER A 2 -17.68 -19.86 -1.24
CA SER A 2 -16.36 -20.39 -0.91
C SER A 2 -15.49 -19.31 -0.30
N LEU A 3 -14.59 -19.74 0.59
CA LEU A 3 -13.53 -18.89 1.10
C LEU A 3 -12.60 -18.48 -0.04
N ILE A 4 -12.12 -17.26 -0.01
CA ILE A 4 -11.20 -16.73 -1.02
C ILE A 4 -9.79 -16.65 -0.42
N TRP A 5 -8.83 -17.27 -1.10
CA TRP A 5 -7.43 -17.23 -0.70
C TRP A 5 -6.74 -16.01 -1.29
N LEU A 6 -5.97 -15.28 -0.50
CA LEU A 6 -5.11 -14.19 -0.98
C LEU A 6 -3.67 -14.64 -1.15
N ALA A 7 -3.23 -15.62 -0.40
CA ALA A 7 -1.85 -16.12 -0.45
C ALA A 7 -1.78 -17.55 0.05
N GLY A 8 -0.71 -18.23 -0.32
CA GLY A 8 -0.44 -19.60 0.10
C GLY A 8 -1.18 -20.65 -0.72
N HIS A 9 -1.10 -21.89 -0.32
CA HIS A 9 -1.84 -23.04 -0.84
C HIS A 9 -1.95 -23.13 -2.37
N GLY A 10 -0.81 -22.97 -3.07
CA GLY A 10 -0.77 -23.20 -4.54
C GLY A 10 -1.53 -22.18 -5.38
N LEU A 11 -1.81 -21.01 -4.86
CA LEU A 11 -2.45 -19.95 -5.63
C LEU A 11 -1.59 -19.56 -6.82
N THR A 12 -2.23 -19.54 -7.98
CA THR A 12 -1.64 -18.92 -9.16
C THR A 12 -2.19 -17.50 -9.24
N HIS A 13 -1.30 -16.54 -9.41
CA HIS A 13 -1.69 -15.15 -9.42
C HIS A 13 -2.16 -14.72 -10.79
N SER A 14 -3.13 -13.84 -10.80
CA SER A 14 -3.54 -13.08 -11.94
C SER A 14 -2.44 -12.06 -12.31
N GLU A 15 -2.77 -11.16 -13.21
CA GLU A 15 -1.84 -10.16 -13.71
C GLU A 15 -1.23 -9.28 -12.62
N THR A 16 0.06 -8.97 -12.80
CA THR A 16 0.74 -7.97 -12.02
C THR A 16 0.76 -6.66 -12.80
N THR A 17 0.26 -5.60 -12.18
CA THR A 17 0.32 -4.26 -12.75
C THR A 17 1.59 -3.57 -12.26
N ILE A 18 2.31 -2.93 -13.18
CA ILE A 18 3.52 -2.18 -12.87
C ILE A 18 3.23 -0.70 -13.06
N ASP A 19 3.57 0.13 -12.08
CA ASP A 19 3.48 1.57 -12.23
C ASP A 19 4.56 2.29 -11.42
N TYR A 20 4.56 3.61 -11.52
CA TYR A 20 5.46 4.50 -10.80
C TYR A 20 4.63 5.65 -10.22
N PRO A 21 5.07 6.28 -9.13
CA PRO A 21 4.39 7.48 -8.64
C PRO A 21 4.41 8.58 -9.72
N ARG A 22 3.40 9.43 -9.70
CA ARG A 22 3.38 10.59 -10.58
C ARG A 22 4.57 11.50 -10.27
N ALA A 23 5.19 12.06 -11.31
CA ALA A 23 6.39 12.89 -11.17
C ALA A 23 6.18 14.06 -10.18
N GLU A 24 5.01 14.69 -10.21
CA GLU A 24 4.68 15.82 -9.34
C GLU A 24 4.53 15.43 -7.87
N ARG A 25 4.41 14.15 -7.56
CA ARG A 25 4.30 13.64 -6.20
C ARG A 25 5.61 13.10 -5.64
N LEU A 26 6.62 12.91 -6.49
CA LEU A 26 7.89 12.32 -6.06
C LEU A 26 8.61 13.21 -5.04
N VAL A 27 9.05 12.58 -3.96
CA VAL A 27 9.89 13.18 -2.93
C VAL A 27 11.30 12.62 -3.00
N LYS A 28 11.44 11.32 -3.26
CA LYS A 28 12.74 10.64 -3.27
C LYS A 28 12.70 9.46 -4.23
N GLY A 29 13.68 9.40 -5.14
CA GLY A 29 13.81 8.31 -6.09
C GLY A 29 12.66 8.27 -7.09
N ASN A 30 12.51 7.14 -7.75
CA ASN A 30 11.38 6.85 -8.63
C ASN A 30 11.07 5.36 -8.49
N PRO A 31 10.45 4.96 -7.37
CA PRO A 31 10.28 3.55 -7.05
C PRO A 31 9.26 2.87 -7.95
N LYS A 32 9.64 1.72 -8.50
CA LYS A 32 8.72 0.85 -9.23
C LYS A 32 7.79 0.17 -8.25
N ARG A 33 6.50 0.14 -8.59
CA ARG A 33 5.46 -0.49 -7.78
C ARG A 33 4.83 -1.63 -8.57
N LEU A 34 4.59 -2.76 -7.89
CA LEU A 34 3.94 -3.94 -8.44
C LEU A 34 2.66 -4.20 -7.65
N THR A 35 1.53 -4.31 -8.33
CA THR A 35 0.24 -4.56 -7.70
C THR A 35 -0.39 -5.82 -8.26
N GLN A 36 -0.74 -6.75 -7.38
CA GLN A 36 -1.56 -7.91 -7.71
C GLN A 36 -2.90 -7.75 -7.02
N SER A 37 -3.93 -7.41 -7.80
CA SER A 37 -5.29 -7.31 -7.30
C SER A 37 -5.89 -8.71 -7.31
N LEU A 38 -6.11 -9.29 -6.14
CA LEU A 38 -6.52 -10.68 -5.99
C LEU A 38 -8.02 -10.83 -5.71
N TYR A 39 -8.66 -9.78 -5.25
CA TYR A 39 -10.09 -9.76 -5.01
C TYR A 39 -10.62 -8.34 -5.18
N GLU A 40 -11.66 -8.20 -5.99
CA GLU A 40 -12.32 -6.92 -6.23
C GLU A 40 -13.81 -7.05 -5.94
N HIS A 41 -14.34 -6.06 -5.27
CA HIS A 41 -15.76 -5.91 -4.97
C HIS A 41 -16.08 -4.42 -5.16
N PRO A 42 -17.32 -4.02 -5.40
CA PRO A 42 -17.62 -2.61 -5.63
C PRO A 42 -17.03 -1.63 -4.60
N ASN A 43 -16.94 -2.05 -3.33
CA ASN A 43 -16.45 -1.17 -2.27
C ASN A 43 -15.12 -1.63 -1.66
N MET A 44 -14.53 -2.71 -2.15
CA MET A 44 -13.31 -3.27 -1.56
C MET A 44 -12.41 -3.86 -2.63
N ASN A 45 -11.12 -3.60 -2.50
CA ASN A 45 -10.09 -4.19 -3.33
C ASN A 45 -8.96 -4.65 -2.42
N CYS A 46 -8.48 -5.88 -2.60
CA CYS A 46 -7.36 -6.37 -1.80
C CYS A 46 -6.44 -7.26 -2.61
N GLY A 47 -5.21 -7.37 -2.13
CA GLY A 47 -4.19 -8.14 -2.80
C GLY A 47 -2.82 -7.97 -2.20
N ILE A 48 -1.80 -8.04 -3.07
CA ILE A 48 -0.40 -7.94 -2.69
C ILE A 48 0.25 -6.79 -3.46
N TRP A 49 1.05 -6.00 -2.77
CA TRP A 49 1.72 -4.84 -3.34
C TRP A 49 3.20 -4.86 -2.96
N GLN A 50 4.05 -4.53 -3.92
CA GLN A 50 5.49 -4.44 -3.71
C GLN A 50 5.99 -3.10 -4.22
N CYS A 51 7.04 -2.58 -3.59
CA CYS A 51 7.62 -1.30 -3.98
C CYS A 51 9.09 -1.22 -3.64
N GLU A 52 9.85 -0.63 -4.55
CA GLU A 52 11.26 -0.29 -4.33
C GLU A 52 11.41 0.88 -3.36
N VAL A 53 12.63 1.07 -2.85
CA VAL A 53 12.97 2.21 -1.99
C VAL A 53 12.68 3.54 -2.70
N GLY A 54 12.05 4.44 -1.99
CA GLY A 54 11.68 5.77 -2.50
C GLY A 54 10.59 6.40 -1.65
N ALA A 55 10.13 7.58 -2.06
CA ALA A 55 9.08 8.29 -1.32
C ALA A 55 8.26 9.17 -2.26
N TRP A 56 6.98 9.30 -1.95
CA TRP A 56 6.07 10.16 -2.70
C TRP A 56 4.92 10.63 -1.80
N ASP A 57 4.36 11.76 -2.17
CA ASP A 57 3.21 12.32 -1.46
C ASP A 57 1.94 11.56 -1.79
N ILE A 58 1.12 11.35 -0.78
CA ILE A 58 -0.19 10.72 -0.94
C ILE A 58 -1.29 11.59 -0.34
N GLN A 59 -2.46 11.47 -0.92
CA GLN A 59 -3.66 12.13 -0.42
C GLN A 59 -4.83 11.18 -0.63
N PHE A 60 -5.43 10.76 0.47
CA PHE A 60 -6.61 9.89 0.42
C PHE A 60 -7.88 10.72 0.37
N ALA A 61 -8.84 10.27 -0.44
CA ALA A 61 -10.18 10.84 -0.45
C ALA A 61 -10.88 10.61 0.89
N ASP A 62 -11.94 11.36 1.15
CA ASP A 62 -12.67 11.26 2.42
C ASP A 62 -13.49 9.96 2.56
N ASN A 63 -13.66 9.21 1.47
CA ASN A 63 -14.36 7.92 1.45
C ASN A 63 -13.45 6.72 1.26
N LYS A 64 -12.13 6.93 1.31
CA LYS A 64 -11.15 5.87 1.05
C LYS A 64 -10.24 5.66 2.24
N GLN A 65 -10.04 4.40 2.60
CA GLN A 65 -9.08 4.01 3.64
C GLN A 65 -8.41 2.71 3.25
N GLU A 66 -7.24 2.46 3.80
CA GLU A 66 -6.49 1.25 3.50
C GLU A 66 -5.94 0.61 4.77
N PHE A 67 -6.25 -0.68 4.95
CA PHE A 67 -5.55 -1.53 5.91
C PHE A 67 -4.41 -2.22 5.15
N PHE A 68 -3.23 -2.31 5.77
CA PHE A 68 -2.13 -3.09 5.19
C PHE A 68 -1.31 -3.77 6.28
N GLN A 69 -0.70 -4.89 5.91
CA GLN A 69 0.24 -5.60 6.76
C GLN A 69 1.52 -5.85 5.96
N LEU A 70 2.67 -5.47 6.51
CA LEU A 70 3.95 -5.69 5.87
C LEU A 70 4.38 -7.15 6.02
N ILE A 71 4.79 -7.73 4.90
CA ILE A 71 5.38 -9.07 4.83
C ILE A 71 6.90 -8.94 4.83
N GLU A 72 7.43 -7.96 4.12
CA GLU A 72 8.86 -7.68 3.98
C GLU A 72 9.10 -6.19 3.97
N GLY A 73 10.28 -5.75 4.42
CA GLY A 73 10.70 -4.37 4.34
C GLY A 73 10.21 -3.49 5.47
N SER A 74 10.32 -2.19 5.25
CA SER A 74 9.88 -1.19 6.23
C SER A 74 9.47 0.09 5.51
N VAL A 75 8.48 0.78 6.10
CA VAL A 75 7.97 2.04 5.56
C VAL A 75 7.82 3.06 6.68
N ARG A 76 7.81 4.34 6.31
CA ARG A 76 7.43 5.45 7.18
C ARG A 76 6.29 6.21 6.53
N LEU A 77 5.24 6.42 7.30
CA LEU A 77 4.13 7.27 6.90
C LEU A 77 4.27 8.59 7.62
N HIS A 78 4.60 9.63 6.87
CA HIS A 78 4.76 10.97 7.40
C HIS A 78 3.43 11.69 7.32
N ASP A 79 2.94 12.19 8.46
CA ASP A 79 1.68 12.91 8.54
C ASP A 79 1.94 14.41 8.36
N LYS A 80 1.38 15.01 7.33
CA LYS A 80 1.57 16.43 7.05
C LYS A 80 1.02 17.31 8.16
N ASN A 81 -0.07 16.87 8.80
CA ASN A 81 -0.76 17.70 9.80
C ASN A 81 -0.01 17.76 11.13
N THR A 82 0.73 16.71 11.48
CA THR A 82 1.44 16.63 12.77
C THR A 82 2.94 16.78 12.63
N SER A 83 3.47 16.78 11.41
CA SER A 83 4.91 16.78 11.11
C SER A 83 5.66 15.62 11.79
N SER A 84 4.97 14.54 12.07
CA SER A 84 5.53 13.32 12.66
C SER A 84 5.36 12.14 11.70
N PHE A 85 6.03 11.04 11.99
CA PHE A 85 5.88 9.84 11.19
C PHE A 85 5.70 8.60 12.06
N VAL A 86 5.08 7.57 11.48
CA VAL A 86 4.97 6.24 12.06
C VAL A 86 5.80 5.30 11.21
N GLU A 87 6.65 4.50 11.84
CA GLU A 87 7.41 3.47 11.15
C GLU A 87 6.73 2.12 11.31
N ILE A 88 6.59 1.40 10.22
CA ILE A 88 5.98 0.07 10.21
C ILE A 88 6.97 -0.89 9.57
N LYS A 89 7.22 -2.01 10.24
CA LYS A 89 8.19 -3.03 9.84
C LYS A 89 7.50 -4.34 9.51
N ALA A 90 8.24 -5.26 8.87
CA ALA A 90 7.74 -6.59 8.54
C ALA A 90 7.03 -7.24 9.73
N GLY A 91 5.85 -7.80 9.50
CA GLY A 91 4.99 -8.38 10.52
C GLY A 91 4.01 -7.42 11.17
N GLU A 92 4.24 -6.12 11.05
CA GLU A 92 3.37 -5.09 11.63
C GLU A 92 2.33 -4.63 10.62
N ALA A 93 1.28 -4.02 11.12
CA ALA A 93 0.16 -3.58 10.29
C ALA A 93 -0.25 -2.15 10.64
N GLY A 94 -0.93 -1.50 9.70
CA GLY A 94 -1.40 -0.14 9.91
C GLY A 94 -2.63 0.17 9.08
N ILE A 95 -3.21 1.34 9.34
CA ILE A 95 -4.34 1.86 8.58
C ILE A 95 -3.99 3.27 8.11
N ILE A 96 -4.16 3.51 6.81
CA ILE A 96 -4.17 4.86 6.26
C ILE A 96 -5.63 5.32 6.29
N PRO A 97 -5.97 6.29 7.14
CA PRO A 97 -7.36 6.69 7.32
C PRO A 97 -7.89 7.56 6.17
N PRO A 98 -9.21 7.74 6.10
CA PRO A 98 -9.79 8.68 5.15
C PRO A 98 -9.21 10.08 5.32
N SER A 99 -9.06 10.78 4.21
CA SER A 99 -8.56 12.17 4.16
C SER A 99 -7.10 12.34 4.60
N PHE A 100 -6.35 11.24 4.73
CA PHE A 100 -4.93 11.32 5.10
C PHE A 100 -4.14 12.09 4.03
N ILE A 101 -3.31 13.02 4.48
CA ILE A 101 -2.38 13.76 3.62
C ILE A 101 -0.99 13.61 4.21
N GLY A 102 -0.05 13.12 3.44
CA GLY A 102 1.31 12.92 3.93
C GLY A 102 2.22 12.33 2.87
N THR A 103 3.28 11.69 3.34
CA THR A 103 4.29 11.07 2.48
C THR A 103 4.43 9.59 2.84
N PHE A 104 4.37 8.76 1.82
CA PHE A 104 4.66 7.32 1.95
C PHE A 104 6.13 7.13 1.58
N GLU A 105 6.92 6.69 2.54
CA GLU A 105 8.35 6.46 2.34
C GLU A 105 8.69 5.00 2.53
N VAL A 106 9.26 4.38 1.50
CA VAL A 106 9.78 3.01 1.55
C VAL A 106 11.24 3.07 1.96
N ILE A 107 11.55 2.60 3.17
CA ILE A 107 12.92 2.59 3.71
C ILE A 107 13.68 1.36 3.23
N GLU A 108 13.04 0.20 3.27
CA GLU A 108 13.53 -1.04 2.70
C GLU A 108 12.47 -1.58 1.76
N ALA A 109 12.88 -2.14 0.63
CA ALA A 109 11.97 -2.66 -0.38
C ALA A 109 10.86 -3.47 0.30
N VAL A 110 9.60 -3.13 0.01
CA VAL A 110 8.46 -3.57 0.76
C VAL A 110 7.59 -4.53 -0.02
N LYS A 111 7.01 -5.48 0.71
CA LYS A 111 5.92 -6.32 0.23
C LYS A 111 4.84 -6.31 1.29
N LYS A 112 3.60 -6.06 0.90
CA LYS A 112 2.48 -5.99 1.85
C LYS A 112 1.22 -6.62 1.29
N TYR A 113 0.38 -7.10 2.20
CA TYR A 113 -1.04 -7.30 1.90
C TYR A 113 -1.74 -5.97 2.05
N PHE A 114 -2.70 -5.69 1.17
CA PHE A 114 -3.51 -4.48 1.29
C PHE A 114 -5.00 -4.79 1.17
N VAL A 115 -5.78 -4.01 1.86
CA VAL A 115 -7.24 -3.97 1.72
C VAL A 115 -7.63 -2.50 1.63
N VAL A 116 -8.13 -2.10 0.47
CA VAL A 116 -8.62 -0.74 0.23
C VAL A 116 -10.14 -0.78 0.23
N VAL A 117 -10.74 0.11 1.01
CA VAL A 117 -12.20 0.25 1.10
C VAL A 117 -12.58 1.66 0.66
N GLU A 118 -13.55 1.73 -0.24
CA GLU A 118 -14.14 3.00 -0.70
C GLU A 118 -15.65 2.90 -0.57
N VAL A 119 -16.25 3.75 0.21
CA VAL A 119 -17.70 3.73 0.46
C VAL A 119 -18.44 4.90 -0.15
#